data_74bb4baf8ad6e908c0fba62ad74dc633
#
_entry.id   74bb4baf8ad6e908c0fba62ad74dc633
#
_cell.length_a   1.000
_cell.length_b   1.000
_cell.length_c   1.000
_cell.angle_alpha   90.00
_cell.angle_beta   90.00
_cell.angle_gamma   90.00
#
_symmetry.space_group_name_H-M   'P 1'
#
loop_
_entity.id
_entity.type
_entity.pdbx_description
1 polymer ?
#
loop_
_entity_poly.entity_id
_entity_poly.type
_entity_poly.pdbx_seq_one_letter_code
_entity_poly.pdbx_strand_id
1 'polypeptide(L)'
;MPEHYLNSKSDPYNEHEPVDSSAAAIAAQGLIRLGRFLDTNSDEGSNYVCAGLSIAKSLFSNPYLSEDSTHQGLILHSIYHRPNGWDYVPEGSKIPNGESSMWGDYHARELALYISKLGKNENYRFFDSAI
;
A
#
# COMPACT_ATOMS: atom_id res chain seq x y z
N MET A 1 -10.42 15.35 -18.26
CA MET A 1 -9.60 14.10 -18.31
C MET A 1 -10.12 13.28 -19.47
N PRO A 2 -9.29 12.78 -20.38
CA PRO A 2 -9.75 11.98 -21.51
C PRO A 2 -10.43 10.70 -21.01
N GLU A 3 -11.53 10.32 -21.66
CA GLU A 3 -12.42 9.22 -21.26
C GLU A 3 -11.73 7.85 -21.17
N HIS A 4 -10.65 7.65 -21.94
CA HIS A 4 -9.89 6.40 -21.92
C HIS A 4 -9.11 6.14 -20.61
N TYR A 5 -8.81 7.17 -19.82
CA TYR A 5 -8.19 6.99 -18.49
C TYR A 5 -9.16 6.38 -17.47
N LEU A 6 -10.45 6.66 -17.61
CA LEU A 6 -11.47 6.15 -16.70
C LEU A 6 -11.72 4.64 -16.86
N ASN A 7 -11.36 4.09 -18.03
CA ASN A 7 -11.54 2.68 -18.36
C ASN A 7 -10.25 1.85 -18.27
N SER A 8 -9.14 2.48 -17.91
CA SER A 8 -7.88 1.78 -17.72
C SER A 8 -7.92 0.95 -16.44
N LYS A 9 -7.40 -0.28 -16.53
CA LYS A 9 -7.31 -1.18 -15.38
C LYS A 9 -6.36 -0.59 -14.34
N SER A 10 -6.81 -0.44 -13.11
CA SER A 10 -5.96 -0.03 -11.99
C SER A 10 -5.08 -1.20 -11.58
N ASP A 11 -3.92 -1.32 -12.20
CA ASP A 11 -2.92 -2.34 -11.89
C ASP A 11 -1.50 -1.76 -12.08
N PRO A 12 -0.46 -2.44 -11.59
CA PRO A 12 0.91 -1.95 -11.68
C PRO A 12 1.46 -1.89 -13.10
N TYR A 13 0.80 -2.49 -14.07
CA TYR A 13 1.20 -2.56 -15.48
C TYR A 13 0.50 -1.53 -16.37
N ASN A 14 -0.26 -0.62 -15.77
CA ASN A 14 -0.91 0.47 -16.47
C ASN A 14 0.14 1.51 -16.92
N GLU A 15 0.26 1.74 -18.23
CA GLU A 15 1.24 2.67 -18.78
C GLU A 15 0.91 4.15 -18.49
N HIS A 16 -0.34 4.47 -18.20
CA HIS A 16 -0.77 5.85 -17.96
C HIS A 16 -0.63 6.25 -16.49
N GLU A 17 -1.11 5.40 -15.60
CA GLU A 17 -1.14 5.68 -14.17
C GLU A 17 -1.00 4.37 -13.39
N PRO A 18 0.23 3.84 -13.27
CA PRO A 18 0.46 2.64 -12.49
C PRO A 18 0.14 2.88 -11.03
N VAL A 19 -0.41 1.88 -10.36
CA VAL A 19 -0.67 1.95 -8.92
C VAL A 19 0.64 1.98 -8.13
N ASP A 20 0.64 2.70 -7.03
CA ASP A 20 1.77 2.81 -6.12
C ASP A 20 1.53 2.00 -4.84
N SER A 21 2.29 0.93 -4.66
CA SER A 21 2.19 0.06 -3.49
C SER A 21 2.56 0.77 -2.18
N SER A 22 3.48 1.72 -2.23
CA SER A 22 3.89 2.48 -1.05
C SER A 22 2.75 3.37 -0.55
N ALA A 23 2.05 4.04 -1.44
CA ALA A 23 0.86 4.82 -1.12
C ALA A 23 -0.28 3.92 -0.59
N ALA A 24 -0.43 2.71 -1.13
CA ALA A 24 -1.40 1.74 -0.65
C ALA A 24 -1.12 1.31 0.80
N ALA A 25 0.15 1.07 1.16
CA ALA A 25 0.55 0.74 2.53
C ALA A 25 0.20 1.85 3.53
N ILE A 26 0.43 3.10 3.15
CA ILE A 26 0.09 4.28 3.97
C ILE A 26 -1.42 4.43 4.10
N ALA A 27 -2.15 4.34 2.98
CA ALA A 27 -3.60 4.47 2.95
C ALA A 27 -4.31 3.40 3.80
N ALA A 28 -3.85 2.14 3.71
CA ALA A 28 -4.40 1.05 4.50
C ALA A 28 -4.29 1.31 6.00
N GLN A 29 -3.13 1.76 6.48
CA GLN A 29 -2.93 2.13 7.88
C GLN A 29 -3.87 3.26 8.31
N GLY A 30 -3.96 4.30 7.49
CA GLY A 30 -4.83 5.46 7.76
C GLY A 30 -6.29 5.06 7.86
N LEU A 31 -6.79 4.26 6.93
CA LEU A 31 -8.18 3.78 6.91
C LEU A 31 -8.51 2.92 8.13
N ILE A 32 -7.66 1.96 8.48
CA ILE A 32 -7.89 1.12 9.68
C ILE A 32 -7.90 1.99 10.95
N ARG A 33 -6.98 2.94 11.09
CA ARG A 33 -6.92 3.83 12.24
C ARG A 33 -8.15 4.74 12.32
N LEU A 34 -8.55 5.33 11.18
CA LEU A 34 -9.74 6.18 11.09
C LEU A 34 -11.01 5.40 11.49
N GLY A 35 -11.20 4.21 10.92
CA GLY A 35 -12.36 3.39 11.24
C GLY A 35 -12.44 3.00 12.72
N ARG A 36 -11.29 2.74 13.34
CA ARG A 36 -11.23 2.48 14.78
C ARG A 36 -11.47 3.72 15.64
N PHE A 37 -11.10 4.89 15.15
CA PHE A 37 -11.39 6.16 15.82
C PHE A 37 -12.88 6.52 15.75
N LEU A 38 -13.55 6.23 14.63
CA LEU A 38 -14.96 6.49 14.40
C LEU A 38 -15.92 5.51 15.06
N ASP A 39 -15.46 4.51 15.78
CA ASP A 39 -16.20 3.36 16.29
C ASP A 39 -16.46 2.26 15.25
N THR A 40 -15.86 1.11 15.51
CA THR A 40 -15.97 -0.07 14.63
C THR A 40 -17.36 -0.71 14.62
N ASN A 41 -18.24 -0.34 15.55
CA ASN A 41 -19.63 -0.79 15.58
C ASN A 41 -20.55 0.09 14.71
N SER A 42 -20.08 1.24 14.27
CA SER A 42 -20.80 2.05 13.29
C SER A 42 -20.55 1.52 11.87
N ASP A 43 -21.53 1.69 10.99
CA ASP A 43 -21.36 1.31 9.57
C ASP A 43 -20.19 2.06 8.93
N GLU A 44 -20.01 3.33 9.25
CA GLU A 44 -18.93 4.15 8.71
C GLU A 44 -17.56 3.66 9.20
N GLY A 45 -17.37 3.46 10.50
CA GLY A 45 -16.12 2.96 11.07
C GLY A 45 -15.77 1.57 10.54
N SER A 46 -16.75 0.68 10.48
CA SER A 46 -16.60 -0.67 9.91
C SER A 46 -16.16 -0.64 8.45
N ASN A 47 -16.77 0.23 7.63
CA ASN A 47 -16.43 0.37 6.22
C ASN A 47 -14.99 0.82 6.01
N TYR A 48 -14.49 1.78 6.79
CA TYR A 48 -13.08 2.18 6.73
C TYR A 48 -12.12 1.06 7.13
N VAL A 49 -12.42 0.33 8.18
CA VAL A 49 -11.60 -0.84 8.59
C VAL A 49 -11.58 -1.89 7.49
N CYS A 50 -12.74 -2.24 6.94
CA CYS A 50 -12.85 -3.22 5.85
C CYS A 50 -12.08 -2.77 4.59
N ALA A 51 -12.17 -1.50 4.23
CA ALA A 51 -11.43 -0.94 3.10
C ALA A 51 -9.91 -1.06 3.31
N GLY A 52 -9.41 -0.65 4.49
CA GLY A 52 -7.99 -0.76 4.82
C GLY A 52 -7.48 -2.20 4.83
N LEU A 53 -8.25 -3.14 5.39
CA LEU A 53 -7.92 -4.57 5.37
C LEU A 53 -7.93 -5.16 3.96
N SER A 54 -8.84 -4.69 3.09
CA SER A 54 -8.89 -5.11 1.69
C SER A 54 -7.65 -4.66 0.91
N ILE A 55 -7.20 -3.42 1.13
CA ILE A 55 -5.94 -2.92 0.56
C ILE A 55 -4.76 -3.75 1.08
N ALA A 56 -4.69 -4.00 2.40
CA ALA A 56 -3.64 -4.80 2.99
C ALA A 56 -3.58 -6.23 2.41
N LYS A 57 -4.75 -6.86 2.21
CA LYS A 57 -4.84 -8.18 1.58
C LYS A 57 -4.26 -8.18 0.17
N SER A 58 -4.56 -7.16 -0.64
CA SER A 58 -3.99 -7.02 -1.99
C SER A 58 -2.49 -6.78 -1.93
N LEU A 59 -2.04 -5.89 -1.05
CA LEU A 59 -0.64 -5.53 -0.90
C LEU A 59 0.25 -6.70 -0.48
N PHE A 60 -0.26 -7.57 0.39
CA PHE A 60 0.45 -8.78 0.85
C PHE A 60 0.16 -10.01 -0.01
N SER A 61 -0.14 -9.80 -1.28
CA SER A 61 -0.36 -10.83 -2.29
C SER A 61 0.37 -10.49 -3.58
N ASN A 62 0.53 -11.47 -4.48
CA ASN A 62 1.02 -11.20 -5.83
C ASN A 62 0.07 -10.23 -6.58
N PRO A 63 0.58 -9.23 -7.33
CA PRO A 63 1.98 -9.03 -7.72
C PRO A 63 2.80 -8.12 -6.77
N TYR A 64 2.24 -7.68 -5.65
CA TYR A 64 2.87 -6.66 -4.80
C TYR A 64 3.85 -7.23 -3.77
N LEU A 65 3.56 -8.38 -3.18
CA LEU A 65 4.48 -9.02 -2.25
C LEU A 65 5.58 -9.74 -3.02
N SER A 66 6.84 -9.44 -2.71
CA SER A 66 7.97 -10.16 -3.30
C SER A 66 8.05 -11.58 -2.73
N GLU A 67 7.99 -12.57 -3.61
CA GLU A 67 8.16 -13.98 -3.29
C GLU A 67 9.55 -14.51 -3.67
N ASP A 68 10.38 -13.68 -4.31
CA ASP A 68 11.75 -14.01 -4.67
C ASP A 68 12.66 -13.90 -3.45
N SER A 69 13.20 -15.03 -3.00
CA SER A 69 14.09 -15.11 -1.84
C SER A 69 15.44 -14.40 -2.03
N THR A 70 15.79 -14.04 -3.25
CA THR A 70 17.02 -13.29 -3.59
C THR A 70 16.77 -11.78 -3.63
N HIS A 71 15.52 -11.36 -3.72
CA HIS A 71 15.13 -9.96 -3.68
C HIS A 71 15.20 -9.41 -2.26
N GLN A 72 15.81 -8.25 -2.09
CA GLN A 72 16.03 -7.67 -0.75
C GLN A 72 14.87 -6.78 -0.26
N GLY A 73 13.95 -6.40 -1.17
CA GLY A 73 12.76 -5.63 -0.84
C GLY A 73 11.59 -6.52 -0.42
N LEU A 74 10.56 -5.90 0.18
CA LEU A 74 9.36 -6.60 0.67
C LEU A 74 8.20 -6.45 -0.31
N ILE A 75 7.88 -5.22 -0.70
CA ILE A 75 6.78 -4.93 -1.63
C ILE A 75 7.31 -4.33 -2.92
N LEU A 76 6.77 -4.83 -4.03
CA LEU A 76 7.07 -4.38 -5.39
C LEU A 76 6.11 -3.27 -5.82
N HIS A 77 6.42 -2.62 -6.93
CA HIS A 77 5.59 -1.58 -7.57
C HIS A 77 5.42 -0.32 -6.73
N SER A 78 6.46 0.06 -5.97
CA SER A 78 6.57 1.41 -5.43
C SER A 78 6.87 2.40 -6.55
N ILE A 79 6.23 3.55 -6.53
CA ILE A 79 6.47 4.65 -7.46
C ILE A 79 7.21 5.77 -6.75
N TYR A 80 8.36 6.19 -7.30
CA TYR A 80 9.15 7.23 -6.69
C TYR A 80 8.63 8.62 -7.06
N HIS A 81 8.68 8.98 -8.33
CA HIS A 81 8.11 10.25 -8.79
C HIS A 81 7.86 10.23 -10.30
N ARG A 82 6.74 9.66 -10.70
CA ARG A 82 6.37 9.50 -12.10
C ARG A 82 6.39 10.81 -12.91
N PRO A 83 5.86 11.95 -12.41
CA PRO A 83 5.87 13.20 -13.16
C PRO A 83 7.25 13.74 -13.47
N ASN A 84 8.25 13.49 -12.62
CA ASN A 84 9.63 13.90 -12.83
C ASN A 84 10.45 12.85 -13.60
N GLY A 85 9.89 11.70 -13.93
CA GLY A 85 10.60 10.63 -14.61
C GLY A 85 11.74 10.02 -13.78
N TRP A 86 11.61 10.00 -12.44
CA TRP A 86 12.64 9.45 -11.54
C TRP A 86 12.55 7.95 -11.38
N ASP A 87 11.42 7.37 -11.77
CA ASP A 87 11.28 5.92 -11.80
C ASP A 87 12.01 5.35 -13.02
N TYR A 88 12.77 4.28 -12.80
CA TYR A 88 13.45 3.60 -13.89
C TYR A 88 12.44 2.88 -14.79
N VAL A 89 12.44 3.23 -16.06
CA VAL A 89 11.63 2.58 -17.10
C VAL A 89 12.58 1.83 -18.02
N PRO A 90 12.51 0.48 -18.09
CA PRO A 90 13.37 -0.30 -18.98
C PRO A 90 13.20 0.08 -20.45
N GLU A 91 14.27 -0.09 -21.23
CA GLU A 91 14.22 0.14 -22.67
C GLU A 91 13.13 -0.72 -23.32
N GLY A 92 12.29 -0.09 -24.15
CA GLY A 92 11.16 -0.75 -24.79
C GLY A 92 9.90 -0.90 -23.91
N SER A 93 9.98 -0.55 -22.62
CA SER A 93 8.83 -0.50 -21.74
C SER A 93 8.21 0.91 -21.69
N LYS A 94 6.95 0.98 -21.28
CA LYS A 94 6.26 2.25 -20.98
C LYS A 94 5.93 2.39 -19.50
N ILE A 95 6.17 1.36 -18.72
CA ILE A 95 5.90 1.31 -17.29
C ILE A 95 7.22 1.23 -16.50
N PRO A 96 7.26 1.74 -15.27
CA PRO A 96 8.41 1.57 -14.38
C PRO A 96 8.71 0.10 -14.11
N ASN A 97 9.94 -0.20 -13.72
CA ASN A 97 10.38 -1.56 -13.40
C ASN A 97 9.66 -2.17 -12.19
N GLY A 98 9.05 -1.35 -11.34
CA GLY A 98 8.23 -1.82 -10.24
C GLY A 98 9.03 -2.37 -9.07
N GLU A 99 10.17 -1.77 -8.79
CA GLU A 99 11.02 -2.16 -7.66
C GLU A 99 10.44 -1.77 -6.30
N SER A 100 11.01 -2.35 -5.25
CA SER A 100 10.76 -1.94 -3.88
C SER A 100 11.40 -0.59 -3.57
N SER A 101 10.81 0.11 -2.61
CA SER A 101 11.38 1.33 -2.05
C SER A 101 11.53 1.21 -0.53
N MET A 102 12.50 1.91 0.02
CA MET A 102 12.74 1.91 1.46
C MET A 102 11.52 2.38 2.26
N TRP A 103 10.83 3.42 1.81
CA TRP A 103 9.60 3.91 2.46
C TRP A 103 8.42 2.97 2.26
N GLY A 104 8.31 2.33 1.08
CA GLY A 104 7.28 1.33 0.80
C GLY A 104 7.41 0.14 1.76
N ASP A 105 8.59 -0.42 1.89
CA ASP A 105 8.87 -1.52 2.80
C ASP A 105 8.68 -1.13 4.27
N TYR A 106 9.07 0.09 4.65
CA TYR A 106 8.84 0.60 5.99
C TYR A 106 7.34 0.61 6.32
N HIS A 107 6.52 1.23 5.45
CA HIS A 107 5.08 1.32 5.68
C HIS A 107 4.37 -0.03 5.57
N ALA A 108 4.83 -0.94 4.71
CA ALA A 108 4.29 -2.30 4.66
C ALA A 108 4.55 -3.06 5.97
N ARG A 109 5.75 -2.96 6.54
CA ARG A 109 6.08 -3.55 7.84
C ARG A 109 5.26 -2.96 8.97
N GLU A 110 5.09 -1.65 8.99
CA GLU A 110 4.24 -0.96 9.96
C GLU A 110 2.78 -1.43 9.87
N LEU A 111 2.25 -1.56 8.64
CA LEU A 111 0.92 -2.08 8.41
C LEU A 111 0.77 -3.53 8.93
N ALA A 112 1.72 -4.40 8.59
CA ALA A 112 1.73 -5.78 9.03
C ALA A 112 1.79 -5.91 10.56
N LEU A 113 2.67 -5.14 11.19
CA LEU A 113 2.77 -5.08 12.65
C LEU A 113 1.48 -4.58 13.30
N TYR A 114 0.90 -3.52 12.74
CA TYR A 114 -0.36 -2.96 13.23
C TYR A 114 -1.51 -4.00 13.17
N ILE A 115 -1.68 -4.66 12.03
CA ILE A 115 -2.70 -5.72 11.88
C ILE A 115 -2.44 -6.89 12.84
N SER A 116 -1.19 -7.31 12.98
CA SER A 116 -0.81 -8.38 13.93
C SER A 116 -1.17 -8.02 15.36
N LYS A 117 -0.91 -6.79 15.79
CA LYS A 117 -1.27 -6.31 17.13
C LYS A 117 -2.77 -6.21 17.33
N LEU A 118 -3.50 -5.73 16.33
CA LEU A 118 -4.96 -5.72 16.35
C LEU A 118 -5.55 -7.12 16.53
N GLY A 119 -5.03 -8.10 15.81
CA GLY A 119 -5.47 -9.50 15.93
C GLY A 119 -5.22 -10.10 17.31
N LYS A 120 -4.29 -9.54 18.09
CA LYS A 120 -3.96 -9.93 19.47
C LYS A 120 -4.66 -9.07 20.52
N ASN A 121 -5.51 -8.11 20.10
CA ASN A 121 -6.10 -7.08 20.97
C ASN A 121 -5.05 -6.22 21.71
N GLU A 122 -3.88 -6.05 21.10
CA GLU A 122 -2.84 -5.17 21.60
C GLU A 122 -3.01 -3.76 21.04
N ASN A 123 -2.79 -2.74 21.88
CA ASN A 123 -2.72 -1.36 21.39
C ASN A 123 -1.40 -1.14 20.64
N TYR A 124 -1.50 -0.44 19.51
CA TYR A 124 -0.34 0.04 18.77
C TYR A 124 -0.50 1.51 18.41
N ARG A 125 0.32 2.35 19.02
CA ARG A 125 0.40 3.78 18.72
C ARG A 125 1.79 4.09 18.20
N PHE A 126 1.86 4.98 17.23
CA PHE A 126 3.13 5.37 16.60
C PHE A 126 4.08 6.07 17.59
N PHE A 127 3.51 6.78 18.55
CA PHE A 127 4.21 7.49 19.61
C PHE A 127 3.64 7.07 20.96
N ASP A 128 3.83 5.82 21.34
CA ASP A 128 3.58 5.42 22.70
C ASP A 128 4.79 5.85 23.52
N SER A 129 4.79 7.11 23.93
CA SER A 129 5.61 7.47 25.07
C SER A 129 5.04 6.71 26.27
N ALA A 130 5.74 5.68 26.70
CA ALA A 130 5.56 5.14 28.02
C ALA A 130 5.80 6.29 29.00
N ILE A 131 4.72 6.84 29.54
CA ILE A 131 4.74 7.66 30.76
C ILE A 131 4.35 6.75 31.89
#